data_ab54bf2d284b8a10b76474dfbe53dd1e
#
_entry.id   ab54bf2d284b8a10b76474dfbe53dd1e
#
_cell.length_a   1.000
_cell.length_b   1.000
_cell.length_c   1.000
_cell.angle_alpha   90.00
_cell.angle_beta   90.00
_cell.angle_gamma   90.00
#
_symmetry.space_group_name_H-M   'P 1'
#
loop_
_entity.id
_entity.type
_entity.pdbx_description
1 polymer ?
#
loop_
_entity_poly.entity_id
_entity_poly.type
_entity_poly.pdbx_seq_one_letter_code
_entity_poly.pdbx_strand_id
1 'polypeptide(L)'
;MLKVGLTGGIASGKSVAGEMFVALGARLVQADRIAHELMLPGQPVYNEVVRHFGRGVLDPDLSVNRKKLAEAAFGAPSPVDPSKPAAGLSSGSHASQTQASRIQELNRIVHPAVLRSQEEWMEEMGRQDPNAVAIVEAALIIEAGAAKTFDRLIVVTCSDEQRIARFAARQKMELDDSRKEVERRMAAQLAEAEKIKAADYVIDNSGSLDQTREQVRKVWEKLRGRSN
;
A
#
# COMPACT_ATOMS: atom_id res chain seq x y z
N MET A 1 17.58 -10.80 -14.10
CA MET A 1 16.37 -10.01 -13.80
C MET A 1 16.67 -9.00 -12.71
N LEU A 2 16.18 -7.79 -12.83
CA LEU A 2 16.32 -6.75 -11.81
C LEU A 2 15.04 -6.65 -10.98
N LYS A 3 15.15 -6.78 -9.65
CA LYS A 3 14.04 -6.67 -8.70
C LYS A 3 13.92 -5.21 -8.22
N VAL A 4 12.78 -4.58 -8.45
CA VAL A 4 12.58 -3.17 -8.13
C VAL A 4 11.38 -3.00 -7.21
N GLY A 5 11.55 -2.30 -6.09
CA GLY A 5 10.47 -1.85 -5.23
C GLY A 5 9.99 -0.47 -5.68
N LEU A 6 8.68 -0.30 -5.86
CA LEU A 6 8.03 0.98 -6.12
C LEU A 6 7.13 1.36 -4.95
N THR A 7 7.51 2.37 -4.20
CA THR A 7 6.80 2.80 -3.00
C THR A 7 6.54 4.30 -2.99
N GLY A 8 5.91 4.79 -1.94
CA GLY A 8 5.58 6.21 -1.75
C GLY A 8 4.34 6.39 -0.88
N GLY A 9 4.10 7.58 -0.40
CA GLY A 9 2.99 7.92 0.47
C GLY A 9 1.61 7.70 -0.14
N ILE A 10 0.58 7.88 0.69
CA ILE A 10 -0.81 7.85 0.23
C ILE A 10 -1.02 8.86 -0.90
N ALA A 11 -1.76 8.48 -1.93
CA ALA A 11 -2.12 9.30 -3.10
C ALA A 11 -0.95 9.98 -3.83
N SER A 12 0.31 9.51 -3.63
CA SER A 12 1.49 10.07 -4.33
C SER A 12 1.50 9.79 -5.84
N GLY A 13 0.68 8.85 -6.32
CA GLY A 13 0.61 8.48 -7.75
C GLY A 13 1.52 7.31 -8.15
N LYS A 14 1.87 6.44 -7.19
CA LYS A 14 2.65 5.21 -7.46
C LYS A 14 2.13 4.41 -8.65
N SER A 15 0.82 4.16 -8.69
CA SER A 15 0.22 3.33 -9.75
C SER A 15 0.35 3.99 -11.12
N VAL A 16 0.25 5.33 -11.19
CA VAL A 16 0.48 6.08 -12.44
C VAL A 16 1.93 5.92 -12.90
N ALA A 17 2.90 6.07 -12.00
CA ALA A 17 4.31 5.83 -12.31
C ALA A 17 4.55 4.35 -12.69
N GLY A 18 3.92 3.41 -12.00
CA GLY A 18 3.97 1.98 -12.31
C GLY A 18 3.49 1.66 -13.72
N GLU A 19 2.33 2.20 -14.11
CA GLU A 19 1.80 2.07 -15.49
C GLU A 19 2.74 2.66 -16.55
N MET A 20 3.40 3.78 -16.24
CA MET A 20 4.41 4.37 -17.15
C MET A 20 5.62 3.44 -17.31
N PHE A 21 6.08 2.76 -16.24
CA PHE A 21 7.13 1.75 -16.35
C PHE A 21 6.68 0.53 -17.16
N VAL A 22 5.43 0.08 -17.00
CA VAL A 22 4.86 -1.01 -17.80
C VAL A 22 4.85 -0.64 -19.30
N ALA A 23 4.47 0.59 -19.63
CA ALA A 23 4.51 1.09 -21.00
C ALA A 23 5.94 1.10 -21.62
N LEU A 24 6.98 1.14 -20.77
CA LEU A 24 8.39 1.04 -21.19
C LEU A 24 8.90 -0.41 -21.22
N GLY A 25 8.09 -1.38 -20.79
CA GLY A 25 8.42 -2.82 -20.84
C GLY A 25 8.71 -3.46 -19.48
N ALA A 26 8.48 -2.77 -18.35
CA ALA A 26 8.58 -3.39 -17.03
C ALA A 26 7.46 -4.41 -16.81
N ARG A 27 7.74 -5.42 -16.00
CA ARG A 27 6.72 -6.30 -15.40
C ARG A 27 6.33 -5.72 -14.06
N LEU A 28 5.04 -5.56 -13.80
CA LEU A 28 4.52 -4.93 -12.58
C LEU A 28 3.52 -5.83 -11.87
N VAL A 29 3.67 -5.94 -10.55
CA VAL A 29 2.66 -6.50 -9.66
C VAL A 29 2.39 -5.54 -8.52
N GLN A 30 1.13 -5.46 -8.09
CA GLN A 30 0.70 -4.63 -6.98
C GLN A 30 0.45 -5.51 -5.75
N ALA A 31 1.10 -5.22 -4.62
CA ALA A 31 0.93 -5.96 -3.37
C ALA A 31 -0.53 -5.96 -2.88
N ASP A 32 -1.24 -4.85 -3.07
CA ASP A 32 -2.66 -4.73 -2.70
C ASP A 32 -3.56 -5.66 -3.54
N ARG A 33 -3.17 -5.91 -4.80
CA ARG A 33 -3.86 -6.87 -5.67
C ARG A 33 -3.58 -8.30 -5.25
N ILE A 34 -2.33 -8.64 -4.95
CA ILE A 34 -1.96 -9.95 -4.40
C ILE A 34 -2.75 -10.22 -3.11
N ALA A 35 -2.75 -9.27 -2.17
CA ALA A 35 -3.51 -9.42 -0.93
C ALA A 35 -5.01 -9.66 -1.18
N HIS A 36 -5.57 -9.01 -2.21
CA HIS A 36 -6.96 -9.24 -2.58
C HIS A 36 -7.19 -10.64 -3.14
N GLU A 37 -6.34 -11.09 -4.05
CA GLU A 37 -6.42 -12.43 -4.67
C GLU A 37 -6.28 -13.55 -3.63
N LEU A 38 -5.37 -13.38 -2.66
CA LEU A 38 -5.19 -14.32 -1.55
C LEU A 38 -6.39 -14.37 -0.58
N MET A 39 -7.22 -13.33 -0.55
CA MET A 39 -8.44 -13.27 0.26
C MET A 39 -9.71 -13.63 -0.52
N LEU A 40 -9.60 -14.20 -1.73
CA LEU A 40 -10.77 -14.74 -2.45
C LEU A 40 -11.25 -16.04 -1.81
N PRO A 41 -12.56 -16.36 -1.89
CA PRO A 41 -13.11 -17.60 -1.37
C PRO A 41 -12.34 -18.83 -1.87
N GLY A 42 -12.04 -19.75 -0.94
CA GLY A 42 -11.28 -20.96 -1.24
C GLY A 42 -9.76 -20.84 -1.05
N GLN A 43 -9.22 -19.64 -0.91
CA GLN A 43 -7.79 -19.44 -0.63
C GLN A 43 -7.45 -19.74 0.84
N PRO A 44 -6.24 -20.23 1.15
CA PRO A 44 -5.82 -20.49 2.54
C PRO A 44 -5.92 -19.25 3.42
N VAL A 45 -5.47 -18.08 2.92
CA VAL A 45 -5.54 -16.80 3.65
C VAL A 45 -6.98 -16.39 3.94
N TYR A 46 -7.89 -16.57 2.98
CA TYR A 46 -9.32 -16.36 3.20
C TYR A 46 -9.85 -17.17 4.39
N ASN A 47 -9.54 -18.45 4.43
CA ASN A 47 -10.00 -19.34 5.50
C ASN A 47 -9.46 -18.89 6.87
N GLU A 48 -8.20 -18.44 6.93
CA GLU A 48 -7.60 -17.94 8.16
C GLU A 48 -8.23 -16.61 8.60
N VAL A 49 -8.45 -15.68 7.68
CA VAL A 49 -9.12 -14.40 7.96
C VAL A 49 -10.54 -14.65 8.48
N VAL A 50 -11.32 -15.51 7.83
CA VAL A 50 -12.69 -15.83 8.27
C VAL A 50 -12.70 -16.54 9.63
N ARG A 51 -11.75 -17.46 9.89
CA ARG A 51 -11.61 -18.11 11.18
C ARG A 51 -11.31 -17.14 12.31
N HIS A 52 -10.50 -16.11 12.03
CA HIS A 52 -10.01 -15.15 13.02
C HIS A 52 -10.97 -14.00 13.29
N PHE A 53 -11.54 -13.43 12.21
CA PHE A 53 -12.41 -12.26 12.28
C PHE A 53 -13.90 -12.60 12.25
N GLY A 54 -14.23 -13.87 12.01
CA GLY A 54 -15.61 -14.35 11.93
C GLY A 54 -16.28 -14.06 10.57
N ARG A 55 -17.46 -14.64 10.38
CA ARG A 55 -18.24 -14.46 9.13
C ARG A 55 -18.82 -13.05 8.96
N GLY A 56 -18.81 -12.22 10.01
CA GLY A 56 -19.26 -10.83 9.94
C GLY A 56 -18.47 -9.95 8.97
N VAL A 57 -17.25 -10.35 8.59
CA VAL A 57 -16.42 -9.63 7.62
C VAL A 57 -16.74 -9.98 6.17
N LEU A 58 -17.75 -10.85 5.93
CA LEU A 58 -18.13 -11.29 4.58
C LEU A 58 -19.32 -10.51 4.03
N ASP A 59 -19.39 -10.46 2.72
CA ASP A 59 -20.56 -10.07 1.96
C ASP A 59 -21.46 -11.30 1.68
N PRO A 60 -22.71 -11.11 1.19
CA PRO A 60 -23.64 -12.21 0.92
C PRO A 60 -23.12 -13.25 -0.08
N ASP A 61 -22.20 -12.86 -0.98
CA ASP A 61 -21.54 -13.72 -1.95
C ASP A 61 -20.31 -14.47 -1.38
N LEU A 62 -20.11 -14.38 -0.05
CA LEU A 62 -19.00 -14.94 0.70
C LEU A 62 -17.63 -14.28 0.42
N SER A 63 -17.54 -13.25 -0.37
CA SER A 63 -16.31 -12.48 -0.53
C SER A 63 -15.97 -11.68 0.73
N VAL A 64 -14.69 -11.42 0.98
CA VAL A 64 -14.27 -10.57 2.09
C VAL A 64 -14.61 -9.11 1.79
N ASN A 65 -15.48 -8.53 2.62
CA ASN A 65 -15.78 -7.12 2.60
C ASN A 65 -14.67 -6.32 3.27
N ARG A 66 -13.89 -5.58 2.46
CA ARG A 66 -12.75 -4.81 2.95
C ARG A 66 -13.11 -3.79 4.02
N LYS A 67 -14.31 -3.17 3.93
CA LYS A 67 -14.76 -2.20 4.90
C LYS A 67 -15.07 -2.87 6.24
N LYS A 68 -15.84 -3.95 6.22
CA LYS A 68 -16.16 -4.74 7.43
C LYS A 68 -14.90 -5.34 8.06
N LEU A 69 -13.96 -5.83 7.25
CA LEU A 69 -12.67 -6.33 7.75
C LEU A 69 -11.83 -5.21 8.35
N ALA A 70 -11.79 -4.04 7.72
CA ALA A 70 -11.14 -2.86 8.28
C ALA A 70 -11.80 -2.44 9.60
N GLU A 71 -13.13 -2.37 9.67
CA GLU A 71 -13.86 -2.08 10.90
C GLU A 71 -13.58 -3.12 12.00
N ALA A 72 -13.49 -4.39 11.66
CA ALA A 72 -13.18 -5.47 12.60
C ALA A 72 -11.72 -5.40 13.09
N ALA A 73 -10.78 -5.01 12.24
CA ALA A 73 -9.36 -4.91 12.56
C ALA A 73 -8.98 -3.56 13.22
N PHE A 74 -9.55 -2.46 12.73
CA PHE A 74 -9.22 -1.09 13.16
C PHE A 74 -10.22 -0.49 14.14
N GLY A 75 -11.34 -1.18 14.42
CA GLY A 75 -12.49 -0.68 15.15
C GLY A 75 -13.39 0.17 14.26
N ALA A 76 -14.71 0.08 14.47
CA ALA A 76 -15.65 0.99 13.83
C ALA A 76 -15.33 2.43 14.28
N PRO A 77 -15.37 3.43 13.38
CA PRO A 77 -15.39 4.82 13.83
C PRO A 77 -16.59 4.98 14.77
N SER A 78 -16.35 5.31 16.04
CA SER A 78 -17.44 5.57 16.96
C SER A 78 -18.29 6.69 16.38
N PRO A 79 -19.61 6.50 16.18
CA PRO A 79 -20.48 7.63 15.89
C PRO A 79 -20.35 8.60 17.05
N VAL A 80 -19.88 9.81 16.78
CA VAL A 80 -19.89 10.89 17.77
C VAL A 80 -21.36 11.18 18.00
N ASP A 81 -21.90 10.70 19.12
CA ASP A 81 -23.24 11.08 19.57
C ASP A 81 -23.14 12.50 20.16
N PRO A 82 -23.64 13.51 19.45
CA PRO A 82 -23.50 14.90 19.90
C PRO A 82 -24.30 15.21 21.17
N SER A 83 -25.08 14.24 21.68
CA SER A 83 -25.95 14.40 22.85
C SER A 83 -25.34 13.87 24.17
N LYS A 84 -24.14 13.23 24.13
CA LYS A 84 -23.48 12.74 25.34
C LYS A 84 -22.36 13.68 25.78
N PRO A 85 -22.43 14.22 27.02
CA PRO A 85 -21.31 14.97 27.59
C PRO A 85 -20.09 14.04 27.68
N ALA A 86 -18.90 14.58 27.41
CA ALA A 86 -17.62 13.88 27.49
C ALA A 86 -17.46 13.26 28.90
N ALA A 87 -17.81 12.00 29.02
CA ALA A 87 -17.62 11.25 30.25
C ALA A 87 -16.15 10.85 30.39
N GLY A 88 -15.60 11.13 31.54
CA GLY A 88 -14.21 11.13 31.96
C GLY A 88 -13.32 10.00 31.46
N LEU A 89 -12.10 10.39 31.25
CA LEU A 89 -10.85 9.66 31.06
C LEU A 89 -10.68 8.44 31.97
N SER A 90 -11.15 7.25 31.59
CA SER A 90 -10.68 6.02 32.26
C SER A 90 -10.89 4.68 31.54
N SER A 91 -11.27 4.66 30.25
CA SER A 91 -11.43 3.39 29.50
C SER A 91 -10.72 3.34 28.13
N GLY A 92 -9.86 4.32 27.83
CA GLY A 92 -9.18 4.41 26.52
C GLY A 92 -8.04 3.40 26.29
N SER A 93 -7.40 2.89 27.34
CA SER A 93 -6.19 2.07 27.21
C SER A 93 -6.46 0.63 26.75
N HIS A 94 -7.53 0.00 27.24
CA HIS A 94 -7.83 -1.38 26.85
C HIS A 94 -8.41 -1.51 25.44
N ALA A 95 -9.25 -0.58 25.01
CA ALA A 95 -9.79 -0.56 23.64
C ALA A 95 -8.69 -0.35 22.59
N SER A 96 -7.77 0.58 22.82
CA SER A 96 -6.64 0.85 21.95
C SER A 96 -5.65 -0.33 21.86
N GLN A 97 -5.37 -1.02 22.95
CA GLN A 97 -4.52 -2.21 22.98
C GLN A 97 -5.16 -3.38 22.21
N THR A 98 -6.47 -3.57 22.35
CA THR A 98 -7.21 -4.63 21.64
C THR A 98 -7.23 -4.36 20.12
N GLN A 99 -7.34 -3.11 19.70
CA GLN A 99 -7.31 -2.72 18.27
C GLN A 99 -5.92 -2.92 17.66
N ALA A 100 -4.85 -2.46 18.32
CA ALA A 100 -3.48 -2.67 17.87
C ALA A 100 -3.17 -4.16 17.71
N SER A 101 -3.67 -5.00 18.62
CA SER A 101 -3.55 -6.46 18.55
C SER A 101 -4.25 -7.05 17.32
N ARG A 102 -5.46 -6.61 16.98
CA ARG A 102 -6.21 -7.14 15.82
C ARG A 102 -5.58 -6.77 14.47
N ILE A 103 -5.06 -5.54 14.34
CA ILE A 103 -4.30 -5.13 13.16
C ILE A 103 -3.06 -6.01 12.99
N GLN A 104 -2.32 -6.24 14.09
CA GLN A 104 -1.15 -7.11 14.07
C GLN A 104 -1.50 -8.54 13.66
N GLU A 105 -2.65 -9.05 14.10
CA GLU A 105 -3.14 -10.36 13.71
C GLU A 105 -3.49 -10.44 12.22
N LEU A 106 -4.21 -9.46 11.67
CA LEU A 106 -4.47 -9.39 10.24
C LEU A 106 -3.17 -9.36 9.43
N ASN A 107 -2.23 -8.51 9.84
CA ASN A 107 -0.93 -8.41 9.19
C ASN A 107 -0.15 -9.73 9.29
N ARG A 108 -0.19 -10.43 10.43
CA ARG A 108 0.47 -11.73 10.62
C ARG A 108 -0.09 -12.82 9.72
N ILE A 109 -1.38 -12.76 9.40
CA ILE A 109 -2.03 -13.70 8.47
C ILE A 109 -1.69 -13.35 7.02
N VAL A 110 -1.87 -12.09 6.63
CA VAL A 110 -1.83 -11.67 5.23
C VAL A 110 -0.39 -11.40 4.74
N HIS A 111 0.43 -10.72 5.54
CA HIS A 111 1.75 -10.24 5.12
C HIS A 111 2.69 -11.35 4.64
N PRO A 112 2.86 -12.48 5.39
CA PRO A 112 3.76 -13.55 4.93
C PRO A 112 3.32 -14.19 3.61
N ALA A 113 2.00 -14.30 3.41
CA ALA A 113 1.46 -14.87 2.17
C ALA A 113 1.68 -13.93 0.97
N VAL A 114 1.49 -12.62 1.18
CA VAL A 114 1.77 -11.60 0.15
C VAL A 114 3.26 -11.60 -0.23
N LEU A 115 4.17 -11.65 0.74
CA LEU A 115 5.61 -11.68 0.47
C LEU A 115 6.01 -12.92 -0.31
N ARG A 116 5.49 -14.11 0.06
CA ARG A 116 5.74 -15.36 -0.71
C ARG A 116 5.23 -15.24 -2.15
N SER A 117 3.99 -14.78 -2.34
CA SER A 117 3.45 -14.62 -3.69
C SER A 117 4.21 -13.60 -4.53
N GLN A 118 4.73 -12.53 -3.92
CA GLN A 118 5.62 -11.58 -4.61
C GLN A 118 6.93 -12.25 -5.04
N GLU A 119 7.53 -13.05 -4.17
CA GLU A 119 8.77 -13.76 -4.44
C GLU A 119 8.59 -14.79 -5.57
N GLU A 120 7.55 -15.62 -5.47
CA GLU A 120 7.16 -16.59 -6.51
C GLU A 120 6.93 -15.90 -7.87
N TRP A 121 6.21 -14.76 -7.86
CA TRP A 121 5.97 -13.98 -9.06
C TRP A 121 7.29 -13.43 -9.65
N MET A 122 8.19 -12.89 -8.82
CA MET A 122 9.48 -12.39 -9.28
C MET A 122 10.34 -13.52 -9.85
N GLU A 123 10.38 -14.69 -9.20
CA GLU A 123 11.10 -15.86 -9.72
C GLU A 123 10.57 -16.31 -11.08
N GLU A 124 9.24 -16.33 -11.27
CA GLU A 124 8.62 -16.67 -12.54
C GLU A 124 8.99 -15.66 -13.64
N MET A 125 8.98 -14.35 -13.33
CA MET A 125 9.41 -13.32 -14.27
C MET A 125 10.89 -13.52 -14.66
N GLY A 126 11.74 -13.88 -13.71
CA GLY A 126 13.16 -14.17 -13.99
C GLY A 126 13.40 -15.42 -14.83
N ARG A 127 12.54 -16.46 -14.68
CA ARG A 127 12.59 -17.64 -15.54
C ARG A 127 12.16 -17.33 -16.98
N GLN A 128 11.13 -16.47 -17.14
CA GLN A 128 10.63 -16.08 -18.46
C GLN A 128 11.59 -15.14 -19.20
N ASP A 129 12.20 -14.19 -18.50
CA ASP A 129 13.14 -13.23 -19.05
C ASP A 129 14.22 -12.88 -18.01
N PRO A 130 15.44 -13.43 -18.13
CA PRO A 130 16.55 -13.10 -17.25
C PRO A 130 16.95 -11.61 -17.24
N ASN A 131 16.55 -10.84 -18.26
CA ASN A 131 16.81 -9.41 -18.38
C ASN A 131 15.61 -8.54 -18.00
N ALA A 132 14.51 -9.14 -17.53
CA ALA A 132 13.33 -8.40 -17.11
C ALA A 132 13.63 -7.43 -15.96
N VAL A 133 12.93 -6.30 -15.96
CA VAL A 133 12.79 -5.42 -14.79
C VAL A 133 11.43 -5.74 -14.16
N ALA A 134 11.45 -6.40 -13.00
CA ALA A 134 10.26 -6.80 -12.25
C ALA A 134 10.02 -5.78 -11.12
N ILE A 135 8.89 -5.11 -11.17
CA ILE A 135 8.52 -4.06 -10.22
C ILE A 135 7.41 -4.58 -9.30
N VAL A 136 7.62 -4.46 -8.00
CA VAL A 136 6.59 -4.67 -6.97
C VAL A 136 6.15 -3.31 -6.44
N GLU A 137 4.89 -2.95 -6.67
CA GLU A 137 4.27 -1.75 -6.11
C GLU A 137 3.65 -2.07 -4.74
N ALA A 138 4.11 -1.38 -3.69
CA ALA A 138 3.49 -1.42 -2.37
C ALA A 138 3.71 -0.11 -1.61
N ALA A 139 2.75 0.24 -0.73
CA ALA A 139 2.82 1.50 0.02
C ALA A 139 3.83 1.46 1.17
N LEU A 140 4.09 0.29 1.75
CA LEU A 140 4.79 0.12 3.03
C LEU A 140 6.05 -0.76 2.91
N ILE A 141 6.74 -0.73 1.76
CA ILE A 141 7.95 -1.55 1.53
C ILE A 141 9.02 -1.29 2.60
N ILE A 142 9.24 -0.02 2.93
CA ILE A 142 10.29 0.38 3.87
C ILE A 142 9.87 0.06 5.30
N GLU A 143 8.64 0.41 5.66
CA GLU A 143 8.07 0.17 7.00
C GLU A 143 7.98 -1.32 7.34
N ALA A 144 7.72 -2.15 6.34
CA ALA A 144 7.73 -3.61 6.47
C ALA A 144 9.13 -4.23 6.53
N GLY A 145 10.20 -3.42 6.40
CA GLY A 145 11.57 -3.91 6.36
C GLY A 145 11.93 -4.67 5.07
N ALA A 146 11.06 -4.62 4.06
CA ALA A 146 11.22 -5.37 2.81
C ALA A 146 12.11 -4.66 1.77
N ALA A 147 12.61 -3.46 2.05
CA ALA A 147 13.43 -2.70 1.09
C ALA A 147 14.67 -3.47 0.62
N LYS A 148 15.26 -4.28 1.50
CA LYS A 148 16.48 -5.08 1.21
C LYS A 148 16.23 -6.28 0.28
N THR A 149 14.98 -6.64 0.01
CA THR A 149 14.65 -7.73 -0.93
C THR A 149 14.68 -7.29 -2.39
N PHE A 150 14.83 -5.99 -2.63
CA PHE A 150 14.92 -5.38 -3.94
C PHE A 150 16.34 -4.92 -4.27
N ASP A 151 16.72 -5.03 -5.53
CA ASP A 151 17.99 -4.51 -6.04
C ASP A 151 17.98 -2.98 -6.11
N ARG A 152 16.78 -2.40 -6.35
CA ARG A 152 16.57 -0.95 -6.40
C ARG A 152 15.23 -0.59 -5.79
N LEU A 153 15.20 0.57 -5.15
CA LEU A 153 14.00 1.15 -4.56
C LEU A 153 13.68 2.50 -5.22
N ILE A 154 12.46 2.63 -5.72
CA ILE A 154 11.91 3.86 -6.28
C ILE A 154 10.87 4.41 -5.31
N VAL A 155 10.99 5.68 -4.96
CA VAL A 155 9.99 6.40 -4.15
C VAL A 155 9.28 7.43 -5.01
N VAL A 156 7.95 7.38 -5.04
CA VAL A 156 7.11 8.38 -5.70
C VAL A 156 6.59 9.36 -4.65
N THR A 157 6.85 10.64 -4.86
CA THR A 157 6.42 11.74 -4.00
C THR A 157 5.41 12.65 -4.70
N CYS A 158 4.71 13.48 -3.96
CA CYS A 158 3.93 14.60 -4.48
C CYS A 158 3.68 15.62 -3.37
N SER A 159 3.24 16.85 -3.72
CA SER A 159 2.87 17.84 -2.72
C SER A 159 1.65 17.42 -1.89
N ASP A 160 1.53 17.93 -0.67
CA ASP A 160 0.43 17.55 0.23
C ASP A 160 -0.92 18.04 -0.31
N GLU A 161 -0.96 19.20 -0.97
CA GLU A 161 -2.18 19.72 -1.60
C GLU A 161 -2.69 18.77 -2.70
N GLN A 162 -1.78 18.28 -3.53
CA GLN A 162 -2.16 17.33 -4.59
C GLN A 162 -2.56 15.98 -4.02
N ARG A 163 -1.90 15.55 -2.96
CA ARG A 163 -2.20 14.33 -2.22
C ARG A 163 -3.64 14.36 -1.70
N ILE A 164 -4.01 15.47 -1.05
CA ILE A 164 -5.36 15.71 -0.53
C ILE A 164 -6.39 15.77 -1.66
N ALA A 165 -6.12 16.55 -2.70
CA ALA A 165 -7.03 16.68 -3.85
C ALA A 165 -7.26 15.33 -4.57
N ARG A 166 -6.19 14.55 -4.81
CA ARG A 166 -6.29 13.22 -5.42
C ARG A 166 -7.03 12.22 -4.54
N PHE A 167 -6.83 12.31 -3.22
CA PHE A 167 -7.52 11.46 -2.27
C PHE A 167 -9.00 11.81 -2.24
N ALA A 168 -9.37 13.10 -2.14
CA ALA A 168 -10.74 13.60 -2.16
C ALA A 168 -11.50 13.13 -3.41
N ALA A 169 -10.90 13.33 -4.58
CA ALA A 169 -11.50 12.92 -5.86
C ALA A 169 -11.72 11.40 -5.93
N ARG A 170 -10.75 10.60 -5.48
CA ARG A 170 -10.84 9.13 -5.49
C ARG A 170 -11.88 8.59 -4.51
N GLN A 171 -12.01 9.20 -3.33
CA GLN A 171 -12.93 8.76 -2.28
C GLN A 171 -14.30 9.44 -2.36
N LYS A 172 -14.48 10.44 -3.23
CA LYS A 172 -15.67 11.30 -3.34
C LYS A 172 -16.00 11.95 -1.99
N MET A 173 -14.98 12.52 -1.34
CA MET A 173 -15.05 13.18 -0.04
C MET A 173 -14.79 14.67 -0.19
N GLU A 174 -15.30 15.46 0.75
CA GLU A 174 -14.97 16.88 0.89
C GLU A 174 -13.48 17.07 1.22
N LEU A 175 -12.90 18.21 0.80
CA LEU A 175 -11.47 18.47 0.94
C LEU A 175 -11.01 18.47 2.41
N ASP A 176 -11.80 19.05 3.31
CA ASP A 176 -11.44 19.14 4.73
C ASP A 176 -11.41 17.77 5.41
N ASP A 177 -12.35 16.90 5.10
CA ASP A 177 -12.37 15.53 5.63
C ASP A 177 -11.26 14.68 5.01
N SER A 178 -10.98 14.92 3.72
CA SER A 178 -9.86 14.29 3.03
C SER A 178 -8.52 14.71 3.60
N ARG A 179 -8.34 15.97 3.98
CA ARG A 179 -7.15 16.49 4.66
C ARG A 179 -6.89 15.74 5.95
N LYS A 180 -7.88 15.66 6.84
CA LYS A 180 -7.78 14.95 8.11
C LYS A 180 -7.39 13.49 7.93
N GLU A 181 -8.02 12.80 6.97
CA GLU A 181 -7.75 11.39 6.71
C GLU A 181 -6.37 11.16 6.08
N VAL A 182 -5.93 12.03 5.17
CA VAL A 182 -4.58 11.98 4.59
C VAL A 182 -3.53 12.22 5.67
N GLU A 183 -3.67 13.27 6.49
CA GLU A 183 -2.77 13.57 7.59
C GLU A 183 -2.68 12.41 8.60
N ARG A 184 -3.81 11.84 8.98
CA ARG A 184 -3.87 10.65 9.85
C ARG A 184 -3.09 9.48 9.28
N ARG A 185 -3.24 9.20 7.97
CA ARG A 185 -2.53 8.09 7.31
C ARG A 185 -1.06 8.39 7.11
N MET A 186 -0.69 9.63 6.84
CA MET A 186 0.71 10.05 6.75
C MET A 186 1.41 9.91 8.09
N ALA A 187 0.76 10.30 9.19
CA ALA A 187 1.29 10.15 10.54
C ALA A 187 1.52 8.68 10.96
N ALA A 188 0.78 7.74 10.35
CA ALA A 188 0.95 6.30 10.57
C ALA A 188 2.02 5.65 9.67
N GLN A 189 2.61 6.40 8.75
CA GLN A 189 3.66 5.93 7.85
C GLN A 189 5.01 6.56 8.22
N LEU A 190 6.08 5.97 7.72
CA LEU A 190 7.41 6.59 7.79
C LEU A 190 7.38 7.97 7.12
N ALA A 191 8.07 8.95 7.72
CA ALA A 191 8.17 10.30 7.16
C ALA A 191 8.70 10.26 5.72
N GLU A 192 8.16 11.10 4.83
CA GLU A 192 8.54 11.11 3.41
C GLU A 192 10.04 11.36 3.23
N ALA A 193 10.65 12.21 4.06
CA ALA A 193 12.09 12.45 4.04
C ALA A 193 12.92 11.18 4.31
N GLU A 194 12.45 10.31 5.19
CA GLU A 194 13.13 9.05 5.48
C GLU A 194 12.95 8.04 4.33
N LYS A 195 11.79 8.03 3.67
CA LYS A 195 11.56 7.24 2.45
C LYS A 195 12.48 7.68 1.33
N ILE A 196 12.63 8.99 1.13
CA ILE A 196 13.53 9.57 0.12
C ILE A 196 14.99 9.17 0.39
N LYS A 197 15.44 9.21 1.64
CA LYS A 197 16.80 8.78 2.01
C LYS A 197 17.07 7.30 1.71
N ALA A 198 16.07 6.46 1.82
CA ALA A 198 16.18 5.03 1.55
C ALA A 198 16.12 4.68 0.06
N ALA A 199 15.71 5.63 -0.80
CA ALA A 199 15.48 5.39 -2.21
C ALA A 199 16.77 5.45 -3.05
N ASP A 200 16.90 4.55 -4.05
CA ASP A 200 17.87 4.70 -5.12
C ASP A 200 17.42 5.77 -6.13
N TYR A 201 16.10 5.89 -6.33
CA TYR A 201 15.51 6.87 -7.25
C TYR A 201 14.26 7.49 -6.63
N VAL A 202 14.08 8.79 -6.88
CA VAL A 202 12.88 9.54 -6.49
C VAL A 202 12.19 10.05 -7.75
N ILE A 203 10.87 9.91 -7.81
CA ILE A 203 10.02 10.46 -8.85
C ILE A 203 9.08 11.46 -8.18
N ASP A 204 9.28 12.73 -8.46
CA ASP A 204 8.39 13.80 -8.02
C ASP A 204 7.19 13.92 -8.97
N ASN A 205 6.03 13.51 -8.48
CA ASN A 205 4.76 13.57 -9.20
C ASN A 205 3.93 14.81 -8.82
N SER A 206 4.60 15.91 -8.42
CA SER A 206 3.96 17.20 -8.14
C SER A 206 3.69 18.02 -9.40
N GLY A 207 4.38 17.71 -10.48
CA GLY A 207 4.27 18.42 -11.75
C GLY A 207 3.20 17.85 -12.67
N SER A 208 3.34 18.15 -13.96
CA SER A 208 2.49 17.57 -15.01
C SER A 208 2.79 16.08 -15.22
N LEU A 209 1.83 15.36 -15.83
CA LEU A 209 2.06 13.96 -16.22
C LEU A 209 3.25 13.78 -17.16
N ASP A 210 3.53 14.78 -18.03
CA ASP A 210 4.67 14.73 -18.93
C ASP A 210 5.99 14.86 -18.20
N GLN A 211 6.06 15.71 -17.16
CA GLN A 211 7.23 15.80 -16.30
C GLN A 211 7.46 14.49 -15.51
N THR A 212 6.40 13.88 -15.03
CA THR A 212 6.48 12.56 -14.36
C THR A 212 6.96 11.49 -15.35
N ARG A 213 6.42 11.47 -16.58
CA ARG A 213 6.81 10.53 -17.64
C ARG A 213 8.30 10.66 -18.00
N GLU A 214 8.81 11.90 -18.09
CA GLU A 214 10.22 12.15 -18.36
C GLU A 214 11.12 11.64 -17.24
N GLN A 215 10.74 11.81 -15.98
CA GLN A 215 11.47 11.25 -14.83
C GLN A 215 11.46 9.72 -14.86
N VAL A 216 10.29 9.10 -15.11
CA VAL A 216 10.16 7.65 -15.26
C VAL A 216 11.07 7.14 -16.38
N ARG A 217 11.11 7.81 -17.54
CA ARG A 217 11.99 7.44 -18.65
C ARG A 217 13.47 7.47 -18.25
N LYS A 218 13.92 8.53 -17.56
CA LYS A 218 15.30 8.64 -17.07
C LYS A 218 15.67 7.55 -16.07
N VAL A 219 14.74 7.21 -15.16
CA VAL A 219 14.94 6.11 -14.19
C VAL A 219 15.01 4.77 -14.95
N TRP A 220 14.11 4.55 -15.92
CA TRP A 220 14.10 3.34 -16.73
C TRP A 220 15.41 3.11 -17.49
N GLU A 221 15.96 4.13 -18.11
CA GLU A 221 17.26 4.06 -18.80
C GLU A 221 18.40 3.64 -17.85
N LYS A 222 18.39 4.17 -16.60
CA LYS A 222 19.36 3.79 -15.58
C LYS A 222 19.18 2.34 -15.09
N LEU A 223 17.94 1.87 -14.97
CA LEU A 223 17.65 0.48 -14.61
C LEU A 223 18.13 -0.48 -15.69
N ARG A 224 17.89 -0.16 -16.97
CA ARG A 224 18.31 -0.95 -18.13
C ARG A 224 19.82 -0.91 -18.39
N GLY A 225 20.49 0.21 -18.18
CA GLY A 225 21.93 0.37 -18.39
C GLY A 225 22.82 -0.37 -17.39
N ARG A 226 22.26 -0.98 -16.33
CA ARG A 226 22.97 -1.80 -15.34
C ARG A 226 22.73 -3.31 -15.48
N SER A 227 22.06 -3.73 -16.55
CA SER A 227 21.85 -5.15 -16.88
C SER A 227 23.00 -5.79 -17.67
N ASN A 228 24.21 -5.18 -17.60
CA ASN A 228 25.44 -5.79 -18.13
C ASN A 228 26.37 -6.18 -16.98
#